data_bb7b0479a906175b434507c0ba053678
#
_entry.id   bb7b0479a906175b434507c0ba053678
#
_cell.length_a   1.000
_cell.length_b   1.000
_cell.length_c   1.000
_cell.angle_alpha   90.00
_cell.angle_beta   90.00
_cell.angle_gamma   90.00
#
_symmetry.space_group_name_H-M   'P 1'
#
loop_
_entity.id
_entity.type
_entity.pdbx_description
1 polymer ?
#
loop_
_entity_poly.entity_id
_entity_poly.type
_entity_poly.pdbx_seq_one_letter_code
_entity_poly.pdbx_strand_id
1 'polypeptide(L)'
;MMKDALFGGVNAAVLTAMNDDLSVDLDRTARHCKWLLANGCNGLAVLGTTGEANSLGISERISMLEGLAERGVPAGAMLPGTGTTALTDTVLLTRRAEELGCRGALLLPPFYYKNPSDDGLFAYFSEVAQRVGGNIRLFLYHFPAQSAVPFGIDLIGRLLRAYPGKFKGIKDSSGDFANTRGYVEHYAAEGFEAYCGYDGALRDLLQIGGAGCITAAANVCSSLSAQVWRNWNNQAGADAQATLTAVRNAVTTVAPIPGLKALVARNTGDARWTNLRPPHLKLTPEAQARMFAAFDACGLKLPAAA
;
A
#
# COMPACT_ATOMS: atom_id res chain seq x y z
N MET A 1 19.43 3.88 -0.52
CA MET A 1 18.26 4.29 0.31
C MET A 1 18.09 5.79 0.28
N MET A 2 16.91 6.27 -0.05
CA MET A 2 16.53 7.69 -0.08
C MET A 2 16.21 8.16 1.36
N LYS A 3 17.00 9.08 1.93
CA LYS A 3 16.87 9.48 3.35
C LYS A 3 15.71 10.44 3.62
N ASP A 4 15.37 11.31 2.65
CA ASP A 4 14.38 12.39 2.82
C ASP A 4 13.06 12.07 2.13
N ALA A 5 12.75 10.77 1.94
CA ALA A 5 11.51 10.35 1.34
C ALA A 5 10.31 10.68 2.25
N LEU A 6 9.20 11.14 1.65
CA LEU A 6 8.01 11.60 2.36
C LEU A 6 7.37 10.47 3.21
N PHE A 7 7.37 9.24 2.68
CA PHE A 7 6.92 8.03 3.36
C PHE A 7 8.04 7.00 3.42
N GLY A 8 9.29 7.45 3.60
CA GLY A 8 10.47 6.57 3.64
C GLY A 8 10.34 5.47 4.68
N GLY A 9 10.62 4.22 4.27
CA GLY A 9 10.56 3.06 5.16
C GLY A 9 9.47 2.07 4.82
N VAL A 10 8.82 1.56 5.87
CA VAL A 10 7.80 0.52 5.77
C VAL A 10 6.41 1.12 5.84
N ASN A 11 5.62 0.93 4.79
CA ASN A 11 4.24 1.38 4.76
C ASN A 11 3.32 0.18 4.56
N ALA A 12 2.37 -0.01 5.46
CA ALA A 12 1.39 -1.08 5.31
C ALA A 12 0.32 -0.69 4.28
N ALA A 13 0.05 -1.58 3.32
CA ALA A 13 -1.20 -1.54 2.58
C ALA A 13 -2.28 -2.11 3.50
N VAL A 14 -2.94 -1.23 4.26
CA VAL A 14 -3.74 -1.58 5.44
C VAL A 14 -4.99 -2.37 5.07
N LEU A 15 -5.27 -3.43 5.84
CA LEU A 15 -6.54 -4.17 5.79
C LEU A 15 -7.68 -3.33 6.37
N THR A 16 -8.87 -3.47 5.80
CA THR A 16 -10.10 -2.89 6.35
C THR A 16 -10.89 -3.97 7.09
N ALA A 17 -11.18 -3.74 8.37
CA ALA A 17 -12.05 -4.63 9.14
C ALA A 17 -13.52 -4.41 8.74
N MET A 18 -14.27 -5.51 8.68
CA MET A 18 -15.70 -5.50 8.36
C MET A 18 -16.51 -6.08 9.52
N ASN A 19 -17.68 -5.52 9.75
CA ASN A 19 -18.71 -6.06 10.63
C ASN A 19 -19.39 -7.29 10.00
N ASP A 20 -20.28 -7.94 10.72
CA ASP A 20 -21.00 -9.13 10.21
C ASP A 20 -22.01 -8.78 9.11
N ASP A 21 -22.50 -7.54 9.07
CA ASP A 21 -23.31 -6.98 7.98
C ASP A 21 -22.47 -6.44 6.80
N LEU A 22 -21.15 -6.64 6.84
CA LEU A 22 -20.15 -6.17 5.87
C LEU A 22 -19.99 -4.65 5.81
N SER A 23 -20.53 -3.89 6.73
CA SER A 23 -20.14 -2.48 6.92
C SER A 23 -18.71 -2.38 7.44
N VAL A 24 -18.06 -1.23 7.22
CA VAL A 24 -16.68 -1.00 7.72
C VAL A 24 -16.69 -0.87 9.25
N ASP A 25 -15.84 -1.65 9.93
CA ASP A 25 -15.56 -1.49 11.36
C ASP A 25 -14.40 -0.50 11.55
N LEU A 26 -14.76 0.75 11.79
CA LEU A 26 -13.80 1.83 11.96
C LEU A 26 -12.93 1.67 13.22
N ASP A 27 -13.51 1.19 14.32
CA ASP A 27 -12.78 1.04 15.59
C ASP A 27 -11.71 -0.04 15.49
N ARG A 28 -12.05 -1.18 14.89
CA ARG A 28 -11.10 -2.27 14.69
C ARG A 28 -10.03 -1.89 13.68
N THR A 29 -10.40 -1.21 12.59
CA THR A 29 -9.46 -0.71 11.58
C THR A 29 -8.50 0.32 12.19
N ALA A 30 -8.99 1.26 13.00
CA ALA A 30 -8.16 2.27 13.66
C ALA A 30 -7.18 1.65 14.67
N ARG A 31 -7.62 0.66 15.48
CA ARG A 31 -6.71 -0.09 16.37
C ARG A 31 -5.60 -0.76 15.57
N HIS A 32 -5.93 -1.42 14.46
CA HIS A 32 -4.93 -2.05 13.60
C HIS A 32 -3.96 -1.03 12.99
N CYS A 33 -4.44 0.11 12.52
CA CYS A 33 -3.58 1.21 12.05
C CYS A 33 -2.57 1.66 13.12
N LYS A 34 -3.03 1.87 14.35
CA LYS A 34 -2.17 2.27 15.46
C LYS A 34 -1.17 1.18 15.83
N TRP A 35 -1.61 -0.08 15.83
CA TRP A 35 -0.73 -1.22 16.06
C TRP A 35 0.37 -1.31 15.00
N LEU A 36 0.06 -1.09 13.72
CA LEU A 36 1.05 -1.08 12.64
C LEU A 36 2.11 0.01 12.84
N LEU A 37 1.69 1.23 13.21
CA LEU A 37 2.63 2.33 13.50
C LEU A 37 3.52 2.01 14.71
N ALA A 38 2.95 1.43 15.77
CA ALA A 38 3.70 1.03 16.96
C ALA A 38 4.67 -0.13 16.69
N ASN A 39 4.44 -0.93 15.64
CA ASN A 39 5.21 -2.12 15.31
C ASN A 39 6.05 -1.98 14.02
N GLY A 40 6.50 -0.77 13.70
CA GLY A 40 7.55 -0.53 12.72
C GLY A 40 7.11 0.01 11.39
N CYS A 41 5.81 0.29 11.17
CA CYS A 41 5.38 1.05 10.00
C CYS A 41 5.68 2.54 10.16
N ASN A 42 6.15 3.15 9.07
CA ASN A 42 6.34 4.59 8.93
C ASN A 42 5.08 5.28 8.36
N GLY A 43 4.25 4.53 7.64
CA GLY A 43 3.02 5.02 7.03
C GLY A 43 1.97 3.95 6.79
N LEU A 44 0.79 4.39 6.43
CA LEU A 44 -0.42 3.60 6.31
C LEU A 44 -1.10 3.87 4.96
N ALA A 45 -0.92 2.99 3.99
CA ALA A 45 -1.65 3.07 2.72
C ALA A 45 -3.05 2.45 2.90
N VAL A 46 -3.94 3.23 3.51
CA VAL A 46 -5.36 2.88 3.69
C VAL A 46 -6.12 2.98 2.37
N LEU A 47 -7.27 2.33 2.23
CA LEU A 47 -8.09 2.38 1.02
C LEU A 47 -7.34 1.97 -0.27
N GLY A 48 -6.35 1.07 -0.14
CA GLY A 48 -5.71 0.42 -1.28
C GLY A 48 -6.41 -0.89 -1.66
N THR A 49 -5.81 -1.65 -2.58
CA THR A 49 -6.30 -2.99 -3.00
C THR A 49 -6.46 -3.93 -1.79
N THR A 50 -5.45 -3.97 -0.90
CA THR A 50 -5.48 -4.79 0.32
C THR A 50 -6.59 -4.38 1.28
N GLY A 51 -6.92 -3.10 1.32
CA GLY A 51 -8.02 -2.55 2.10
C GLY A 51 -9.40 -2.67 1.44
N GLU A 52 -9.53 -3.46 0.38
CA GLU A 52 -10.77 -3.72 -0.34
C GLU A 52 -11.45 -2.43 -0.89
N ALA A 53 -10.65 -1.39 -1.20
CA ALA A 53 -11.20 -0.09 -1.58
C ALA A 53 -12.16 -0.15 -2.79
N ASN A 54 -11.92 -1.06 -3.74
CA ASN A 54 -12.80 -1.21 -4.91
C ASN A 54 -14.13 -1.94 -4.60
N SER A 55 -14.29 -2.42 -3.36
CA SER A 55 -15.57 -2.93 -2.83
C SER A 55 -16.28 -1.89 -1.94
N LEU A 56 -15.72 -0.68 -1.81
CA LEU A 56 -16.29 0.44 -1.04
C LEU A 56 -16.77 1.55 -1.98
N GLY A 57 -17.99 2.04 -1.75
CA GLY A 57 -18.49 3.23 -2.42
C GLY A 57 -17.72 4.50 -2.02
N ILE A 58 -17.84 5.57 -2.81
CA ILE A 58 -17.10 6.81 -2.58
C ILE A 58 -17.43 7.43 -1.21
N SER A 59 -18.70 7.45 -0.82
CA SER A 59 -19.12 7.93 0.50
C SER A 59 -18.53 7.12 1.64
N GLU A 60 -18.45 5.79 1.50
CA GLU A 60 -17.83 4.91 2.50
C GLU A 60 -16.32 5.16 2.62
N ARG A 61 -15.63 5.41 1.49
CA ARG A 61 -14.20 5.76 1.51
C ARG A 61 -13.96 7.08 2.22
N ILE A 62 -14.79 8.09 1.98
CA ILE A 62 -14.71 9.39 2.67
C ILE A 62 -14.95 9.18 4.16
N SER A 63 -16.06 8.52 4.54
CA SER A 63 -16.38 8.24 5.95
C SER A 63 -15.29 7.44 6.66
N MET A 64 -14.61 6.52 5.94
CA MET A 64 -13.50 5.76 6.49
C MET A 64 -12.29 6.66 6.78
N LEU A 65 -11.92 7.57 5.88
CA LEU A 65 -10.80 8.50 6.09
C LEU A 65 -11.09 9.42 7.29
N GLU A 66 -12.27 10.01 7.32
CA GLU A 66 -12.73 10.87 8.43
C GLU A 66 -12.73 10.12 9.75
N GLY A 67 -13.39 8.97 9.77
CA GLY A 67 -13.53 8.15 10.97
C GLY A 67 -12.21 7.59 11.51
N LEU A 68 -11.20 7.34 10.67
CA LEU A 68 -9.85 6.99 11.12
C LEU A 68 -9.15 8.18 11.78
N ALA A 69 -9.25 9.38 11.19
CA ALA A 69 -8.67 10.60 11.75
C ALA A 69 -9.32 10.96 13.10
N GLU A 70 -10.65 10.89 13.20
CA GLU A 70 -11.41 11.10 14.44
C GLU A 70 -11.01 10.12 15.55
N ARG A 71 -10.62 8.89 15.18
CA ARG A 71 -10.11 7.88 16.11
C ARG A 71 -8.63 8.03 16.44
N GLY A 72 -8.02 9.14 16.03
CA GLY A 72 -6.63 9.48 16.33
C GLY A 72 -5.60 8.68 15.53
N VAL A 73 -5.93 8.19 14.33
CA VAL A 73 -4.93 7.76 13.36
C VAL A 73 -4.31 9.01 12.75
N PRO A 74 -2.97 9.21 12.85
CA PRO A 74 -2.37 10.46 12.38
C PRO A 74 -2.54 10.63 10.87
N ALA A 75 -3.22 11.69 10.44
CA ALA A 75 -3.46 11.96 9.02
C ALA A 75 -2.15 12.07 8.22
N GLY A 76 -1.12 12.68 8.79
CA GLY A 76 0.20 12.77 8.16
C GLY A 76 0.93 11.44 7.96
N ALA A 77 0.50 10.36 8.62
CA ALA A 77 0.99 9.01 8.37
C ALA A 77 0.15 8.26 7.32
N MET A 78 -1.05 8.74 6.99
CA MET A 78 -1.90 8.11 5.97
C MET A 78 -1.45 8.48 4.56
N LEU A 79 -1.41 7.47 3.69
CA LEU A 79 -1.22 7.55 2.23
C LEU A 79 -2.41 6.85 1.57
N PRO A 80 -3.61 7.46 1.58
CA PRO A 80 -4.81 6.80 1.12
C PRO A 80 -4.81 6.52 -0.38
N GLY A 81 -5.38 5.37 -0.77
CA GLY A 81 -5.68 5.05 -2.15
C GLY A 81 -6.90 5.85 -2.62
N THR A 82 -6.67 6.82 -3.50
CA THR A 82 -7.72 7.70 -4.02
C THR A 82 -7.99 7.52 -5.52
N GLY A 83 -7.13 6.74 -6.23
CA GLY A 83 -7.32 6.44 -7.64
C GLY A 83 -8.57 5.59 -7.88
N THR A 84 -9.44 6.07 -8.79
CA THR A 84 -10.67 5.40 -9.24
C THR A 84 -10.75 5.44 -10.76
N THR A 85 -11.80 4.84 -11.33
CA THR A 85 -12.07 4.92 -12.76
C THR A 85 -12.60 6.27 -13.21
N ALA A 86 -13.30 6.99 -12.33
CA ALA A 86 -13.88 8.30 -12.61
C ALA A 86 -12.93 9.42 -12.14
N LEU A 87 -12.63 10.36 -13.03
CA LEU A 87 -11.81 11.53 -12.73
C LEU A 87 -12.35 12.33 -11.52
N THR A 88 -13.65 12.58 -11.51
CA THR A 88 -14.33 13.35 -10.46
C THR A 88 -14.19 12.71 -9.08
N ASP A 89 -14.31 11.39 -8.99
CA ASP A 89 -14.18 10.64 -7.74
C ASP A 89 -12.74 10.65 -7.24
N THR A 90 -11.76 10.50 -8.15
CA THR A 90 -10.33 10.60 -7.82
C THR A 90 -10.00 11.98 -7.26
N VAL A 91 -10.51 13.04 -7.89
CA VAL A 91 -10.32 14.41 -7.41
C VAL A 91 -10.98 14.63 -6.06
N LEU A 92 -12.23 14.19 -5.89
CA LEU A 92 -12.99 14.33 -4.64
C LEU A 92 -12.28 13.65 -3.47
N LEU A 93 -11.90 12.37 -3.63
CA LEU A 93 -11.20 11.60 -2.60
C LEU A 93 -9.83 12.21 -2.26
N THR A 94 -9.10 12.69 -3.27
CA THR A 94 -7.77 13.27 -3.05
C THR A 94 -7.86 14.62 -2.33
N ARG A 95 -8.83 15.46 -2.68
CA ARG A 95 -9.10 16.71 -1.94
C ARG A 95 -9.48 16.42 -0.50
N ARG A 96 -10.35 15.43 -0.28
CA ARG A 96 -10.74 15.09 1.08
C ARG A 96 -9.57 14.59 1.92
N ALA A 97 -8.66 13.79 1.33
CA ALA A 97 -7.42 13.39 2.00
C ALA A 97 -6.55 14.59 2.37
N GLU A 98 -6.44 15.60 1.49
CA GLU A 98 -5.69 16.83 1.77
C GLU A 98 -6.32 17.64 2.91
N GLU A 99 -7.62 17.85 2.87
CA GLU A 99 -8.38 18.58 3.90
C GLU A 99 -8.21 17.95 5.29
N LEU A 100 -8.06 16.64 5.36
CA LEU A 100 -7.80 15.90 6.59
C LEU A 100 -6.33 15.98 7.06
N GLY A 101 -5.44 16.55 6.23
CA GLY A 101 -4.01 16.68 6.55
C GLY A 101 -3.13 15.51 6.09
N CYS A 102 -3.60 14.66 5.17
CA CYS A 102 -2.74 13.67 4.53
C CYS A 102 -1.69 14.37 3.67
N ARG A 103 -0.42 13.90 3.75
CA ARG A 103 0.69 14.49 2.99
C ARG A 103 0.78 13.96 1.56
N GLY A 104 0.18 12.81 1.29
CA GLY A 104 0.19 12.16 -0.01
C GLY A 104 -1.07 11.34 -0.26
N ALA A 105 -1.31 11.03 -1.53
CA ALA A 105 -2.36 10.13 -2.00
C ALA A 105 -1.82 9.16 -3.04
N LEU A 106 -2.24 7.89 -2.97
CA LEU A 106 -1.82 6.81 -3.85
C LEU A 106 -2.86 6.59 -4.94
N LEU A 107 -2.48 6.78 -6.22
CA LEU A 107 -3.37 6.81 -7.36
C LEU A 107 -3.16 5.62 -8.29
N LEU A 108 -4.13 4.69 -8.34
CA LEU A 108 -4.26 3.78 -9.49
C LEU A 108 -4.59 4.59 -10.75
N PRO A 109 -4.16 4.13 -11.93
CA PRO A 109 -4.64 4.70 -13.19
C PRO A 109 -6.14 4.41 -13.37
N PRO A 110 -6.86 5.11 -14.28
CA PRO A 110 -8.25 4.78 -14.61
C PRO A 110 -8.30 3.41 -15.30
N PHE A 111 -8.58 2.38 -14.53
CA PHE A 111 -8.38 0.97 -14.88
C PHE A 111 -9.55 0.29 -15.60
N TYR A 112 -10.68 0.97 -15.80
CA TYR A 112 -11.81 0.35 -16.48
C TYR A 112 -11.59 0.25 -17.99
N TYR A 113 -11.21 1.35 -18.63
CA TYR A 113 -10.84 1.37 -20.05
C TYR A 113 -9.42 0.85 -20.21
N LYS A 114 -9.27 -0.24 -20.97
CA LYS A 114 -7.99 -0.92 -21.14
C LYS A 114 -7.17 -0.28 -22.25
N ASN A 115 -5.85 -0.37 -22.12
CA ASN A 115 -4.87 0.13 -23.09
C ASN A 115 -5.05 1.62 -23.46
N PRO A 116 -5.25 2.53 -22.49
CA PRO A 116 -5.23 3.95 -22.79
C PRO A 116 -3.82 4.33 -23.30
N SER A 117 -3.76 5.32 -24.19
CA SER A 117 -2.46 5.86 -24.62
C SER A 117 -1.78 6.65 -23.49
N ASP A 118 -0.45 6.81 -23.57
CA ASP A 118 0.30 7.66 -22.64
C ASP A 118 -0.20 9.12 -22.68
N ASP A 119 -0.67 9.61 -23.82
CA ASP A 119 -1.29 10.93 -23.93
C ASP A 119 -2.61 11.00 -23.15
N GLY A 120 -3.43 9.96 -23.22
CA GLY A 120 -4.67 9.85 -22.44
C GLY A 120 -4.40 9.80 -20.93
N LEU A 121 -3.40 9.03 -20.51
CA LEU A 121 -2.98 8.97 -19.10
C LEU A 121 -2.38 10.31 -18.65
N PHE A 122 -1.54 10.94 -19.47
CA PHE A 122 -1.00 12.27 -19.18
C PHE A 122 -2.12 13.29 -18.98
N ALA A 123 -3.11 13.31 -19.89
CA ALA A 123 -4.26 14.20 -19.78
C ALA A 123 -5.05 13.94 -18.48
N TYR A 124 -5.33 12.67 -18.15
CA TYR A 124 -6.03 12.29 -16.92
C TYR A 124 -5.30 12.78 -15.66
N PHE A 125 -4.00 12.48 -15.53
CA PHE A 125 -3.22 12.87 -14.36
C PHE A 125 -2.97 14.38 -14.27
N SER A 126 -2.93 15.06 -15.43
CA SER A 126 -2.90 16.53 -15.50
C SER A 126 -4.16 17.16 -14.91
N GLU A 127 -5.33 16.64 -15.30
CA GLU A 127 -6.61 17.07 -14.74
C GLU A 127 -6.69 16.83 -13.22
N VAL A 128 -6.22 15.65 -12.75
CA VAL A 128 -6.15 15.36 -11.30
C VAL A 128 -5.24 16.38 -10.60
N ALA A 129 -4.02 16.60 -11.11
CA ALA A 129 -3.05 17.51 -10.50
C ALA A 129 -3.56 18.94 -10.40
N GLN A 130 -4.19 19.44 -11.47
CA GLN A 130 -4.75 20.80 -11.54
C GLN A 130 -5.98 20.97 -10.65
N ARG A 131 -6.91 20.01 -10.67
CA ARG A 131 -8.17 20.11 -9.91
C ARG A 131 -7.96 19.87 -8.42
N VAL A 132 -7.03 19.01 -8.03
CA VAL A 132 -6.71 18.81 -6.61
C VAL A 132 -6.06 20.08 -6.04
N GLY A 133 -5.14 20.68 -6.78
CA GLY A 133 -4.38 21.84 -6.29
C GLY A 133 -3.56 21.50 -5.05
N GLY A 134 -3.45 22.46 -4.13
CA GLY A 134 -2.90 22.27 -2.80
C GLY A 134 -1.50 21.66 -2.66
N ASN A 135 -1.17 21.22 -1.45
CA ASN A 135 0.16 20.73 -1.09
C ASN A 135 0.28 19.19 -1.05
N ILE A 136 -0.83 18.46 -1.16
CA ILE A 136 -0.80 16.99 -1.16
C ILE A 136 0.04 16.47 -2.32
N ARG A 137 0.91 15.52 -2.06
CA ARG A 137 1.76 14.87 -3.06
C ARG A 137 1.07 13.66 -3.65
N LEU A 138 1.21 13.46 -4.96
CA LEU A 138 0.61 12.36 -5.69
C LEU A 138 1.63 11.25 -5.88
N PHE A 139 1.26 10.03 -5.51
CA PHE A 139 2.04 8.82 -5.72
C PHE A 139 1.32 7.94 -6.73
N LEU A 140 1.98 7.59 -7.80
CA LEU A 140 1.44 6.70 -8.82
C LEU A 140 1.41 5.26 -8.29
N TYR A 141 0.40 4.49 -8.69
CA TYR A 141 0.32 3.08 -8.30
C TYR A 141 0.35 2.19 -9.55
N HIS A 142 1.53 1.66 -9.83
CA HIS A 142 1.77 0.72 -10.92
C HIS A 142 1.43 -0.70 -10.49
N PHE A 143 0.30 -1.21 -10.97
CA PHE A 143 -0.15 -2.57 -10.71
C PHE A 143 -0.82 -3.17 -11.95
N PRO A 144 -0.07 -3.42 -13.03
CA PRO A 144 -0.62 -3.83 -14.33
C PRO A 144 -1.39 -5.15 -14.28
N ALA A 145 -1.03 -6.09 -13.38
CA ALA A 145 -1.78 -7.33 -13.19
C ALA A 145 -3.25 -7.11 -12.73
N GLN A 146 -3.56 -5.97 -12.10
CA GLN A 146 -4.90 -5.61 -11.66
C GLN A 146 -5.53 -4.53 -12.54
N SER A 147 -4.77 -3.49 -12.86
CA SER A 147 -5.29 -2.34 -13.62
C SER A 147 -5.33 -2.59 -15.14
N ALA A 148 -4.46 -3.47 -15.65
CA ALA A 148 -4.12 -3.61 -17.06
C ALA A 148 -3.65 -2.29 -17.72
N VAL A 149 -3.17 -1.34 -16.91
CA VAL A 149 -2.66 -0.02 -17.34
C VAL A 149 -1.28 0.18 -16.73
N PRO A 150 -0.21 0.07 -17.50
CA PRO A 150 1.15 0.31 -17.01
C PRO A 150 1.48 1.81 -16.98
N PHE A 151 2.51 2.16 -16.18
CA PHE A 151 3.18 3.45 -16.23
C PHE A 151 4.55 3.28 -16.88
N GLY A 152 4.73 3.88 -18.05
CA GLY A 152 6.03 3.95 -18.73
C GLY A 152 6.93 5.05 -18.16
N ILE A 153 8.25 4.89 -18.35
CA ILE A 153 9.26 5.88 -17.93
C ILE A 153 8.95 7.25 -18.56
N ASP A 154 8.69 7.30 -19.85
CA ASP A 154 8.44 8.56 -20.56
C ASP A 154 7.21 9.32 -20.04
N LEU A 155 6.12 8.60 -19.74
CA LEU A 155 4.93 9.20 -19.15
C LEU A 155 5.25 9.85 -17.79
N ILE A 156 5.99 9.14 -16.95
CA ILE A 156 6.39 9.68 -15.63
C ILE A 156 7.25 10.93 -15.81
N GLY A 157 8.24 10.91 -16.71
CA GLY A 157 9.07 12.07 -16.99
C GLY A 157 8.27 13.28 -17.50
N ARG A 158 7.25 13.06 -18.32
CA ARG A 158 6.33 14.12 -18.77
C ARG A 158 5.57 14.73 -17.59
N LEU A 159 5.04 13.90 -16.68
CA LEU A 159 4.30 14.36 -15.49
C LEU A 159 5.21 15.16 -14.54
N LEU A 160 6.44 14.70 -14.31
CA LEU A 160 7.41 15.38 -13.44
C LEU A 160 7.76 16.76 -13.98
N ARG A 161 8.02 16.88 -15.29
CA ARG A 161 8.32 18.17 -15.94
C ARG A 161 7.13 19.11 -15.94
N ALA A 162 5.91 18.61 -16.18
CA ALA A 162 4.71 19.45 -16.25
C ALA A 162 4.23 19.92 -14.86
N TYR A 163 4.48 19.12 -13.83
CA TYR A 163 4.00 19.39 -12.45
C TYR A 163 5.12 19.18 -11.43
N PRO A 164 6.15 20.04 -11.40
CA PRO A 164 7.30 19.90 -10.52
C PRO A 164 6.90 19.76 -9.06
N GLY A 165 7.37 18.68 -8.42
CA GLY A 165 7.09 18.38 -7.01
C GLY A 165 5.68 17.87 -6.69
N LYS A 166 4.72 17.87 -7.63
CA LYS A 166 3.36 17.36 -7.39
C LYS A 166 3.32 15.83 -7.40
N PHE A 167 3.90 15.19 -8.42
CA PHE A 167 4.09 13.75 -8.47
C PHE A 167 5.38 13.40 -7.74
N LYS A 168 5.25 12.77 -6.57
CA LYS A 168 6.38 12.58 -5.65
C LYS A 168 6.98 11.18 -5.72
N GLY A 169 6.25 10.19 -6.19
CA GLY A 169 6.75 8.82 -6.23
C GLY A 169 5.80 7.84 -6.89
N ILE A 170 6.23 6.58 -6.85
CA ILE A 170 5.50 5.44 -7.40
C ILE A 170 5.59 4.24 -6.47
N LYS A 171 4.47 3.54 -6.29
CA LYS A 171 4.44 2.18 -5.78
C LYS A 171 4.41 1.22 -6.95
N ASP A 172 5.39 0.35 -7.05
CA ASP A 172 5.44 -0.69 -8.07
C ASP A 172 5.05 -2.07 -7.51
N SER A 173 3.95 -2.60 -8.01
CA SER A 173 3.43 -3.95 -7.73
C SER A 173 3.42 -4.82 -8.99
N SER A 174 4.23 -4.53 -9.99
CA SER A 174 4.35 -5.35 -11.21
C SER A 174 4.89 -6.75 -10.94
N GLY A 175 5.72 -6.89 -9.89
CA GLY A 175 6.49 -8.11 -9.64
C GLY A 175 7.79 -8.18 -10.45
N ASP A 176 8.05 -7.21 -11.31
CA ASP A 176 9.27 -7.08 -12.11
C ASP A 176 10.22 -6.05 -11.46
N PHE A 177 11.29 -6.54 -10.86
CA PHE A 177 12.27 -5.65 -10.21
C PHE A 177 13.05 -4.79 -11.21
N ALA A 178 13.20 -5.21 -12.48
CA ALA A 178 13.85 -4.40 -13.49
C ALA A 178 13.03 -3.13 -13.78
N ASN A 179 11.69 -3.24 -13.79
CA ASN A 179 10.80 -2.09 -13.90
C ASN A 179 10.96 -1.12 -12.73
N THR A 180 10.95 -1.64 -11.49
CA THR A 180 11.15 -0.81 -10.28
C THR A 180 12.52 -0.12 -10.29
N ARG A 181 13.58 -0.84 -10.70
CA ARG A 181 14.92 -0.29 -10.88
C ARG A 181 14.94 0.85 -11.88
N GLY A 182 14.26 0.70 -13.01
CA GLY A 182 14.16 1.74 -14.04
C GLY A 182 13.63 3.06 -13.48
N TYR A 183 12.61 3.04 -12.61
CA TYR A 183 12.12 4.27 -11.96
C TYR A 183 13.16 4.92 -11.06
N VAL A 184 13.93 4.13 -10.32
CA VAL A 184 15.01 4.65 -9.46
C VAL A 184 16.11 5.27 -10.30
N GLU A 185 16.61 4.56 -11.32
CA GLU A 185 17.72 4.98 -12.16
C GLU A 185 17.40 6.28 -12.91
N HIS A 186 16.15 6.46 -13.36
CA HIS A 186 15.77 7.65 -14.12
C HIS A 186 15.44 8.85 -13.25
N TYR A 187 14.81 8.63 -12.07
CA TYR A 187 14.16 9.75 -11.39
C TYR A 187 14.49 9.92 -9.90
N ALA A 188 15.25 9.01 -9.27
CA ALA A 188 15.57 9.15 -7.86
C ALA A 188 16.46 10.39 -7.58
N ALA A 189 17.34 10.76 -8.53
CA ALA A 189 18.17 11.97 -8.42
C ALA A 189 17.34 13.27 -8.41
N GLU A 190 16.13 13.25 -9.01
CA GLU A 190 15.17 14.35 -8.98
C GLU A 190 14.26 14.33 -7.74
N GLY A 191 14.50 13.40 -6.81
CA GLY A 191 13.74 13.25 -5.58
C GLY A 191 12.42 12.47 -5.75
N PHE A 192 12.28 11.72 -6.85
CA PHE A 192 11.13 10.82 -7.06
C PHE A 192 11.31 9.52 -6.29
N GLU A 193 10.30 9.13 -5.53
CA GLU A 193 10.35 8.06 -4.55
C GLU A 193 9.79 6.76 -5.12
N ALA A 194 10.62 5.72 -5.27
CA ALA A 194 10.17 4.39 -5.70
C ALA A 194 9.98 3.47 -4.49
N TYR A 195 8.81 2.84 -4.41
CA TYR A 195 8.42 1.88 -3.37
C TYR A 195 8.09 0.52 -4.00
N CYS A 196 8.63 -0.57 -3.45
CA CYS A 196 8.21 -1.89 -3.87
C CYS A 196 6.87 -2.29 -3.22
N GLY A 197 6.02 -2.92 -4.01
CA GLY A 197 4.79 -3.59 -3.54
C GLY A 197 5.00 -5.06 -3.19
N TYR A 198 6.20 -5.58 -3.45
CA TYR A 198 6.62 -6.94 -3.15
C TYR A 198 7.73 -6.94 -2.10
N ASP A 199 7.45 -7.51 -0.94
CA ASP A 199 8.35 -7.49 0.22
C ASP A 199 9.70 -8.19 -0.04
N GLY A 200 9.72 -9.19 -0.93
CA GLY A 200 10.93 -9.91 -1.31
C GLY A 200 12.00 -9.04 -1.97
N ALA A 201 11.62 -7.87 -2.50
CA ALA A 201 12.54 -6.94 -3.18
C ALA A 201 12.95 -5.74 -2.29
N LEU A 202 12.54 -5.69 -1.02
CA LEU A 202 12.76 -4.49 -0.20
C LEU A 202 14.24 -4.15 -0.05
N ARG A 203 15.06 -5.10 0.34
CA ARG A 203 16.50 -4.88 0.54
C ARG A 203 17.21 -4.45 -0.74
N ASP A 204 16.92 -5.14 -1.85
CA ASP A 204 17.53 -4.83 -3.15
C ASP A 204 17.15 -3.43 -3.63
N LEU A 205 15.88 -3.04 -3.43
CA LEU A 205 15.43 -1.68 -3.74
C LEU A 205 16.16 -0.63 -2.90
N LEU A 206 16.38 -0.89 -1.61
CA LEU A 206 17.11 0.03 -0.74
C LEU A 206 18.58 0.19 -1.16
N GLN A 207 19.22 -0.87 -1.64
CA GLN A 207 20.59 -0.86 -2.12
C GLN A 207 20.78 0.05 -3.34
N ILE A 208 19.79 0.12 -4.22
CA ILE A 208 19.85 0.98 -5.43
C ILE A 208 19.28 2.39 -5.21
N GLY A 209 18.87 2.75 -4.00
CA GLY A 209 18.42 4.12 -3.70
C GLY A 209 16.91 4.30 -3.59
N GLY A 210 16.13 3.24 -3.56
CA GLY A 210 14.67 3.33 -3.38
C GLY A 210 14.27 3.84 -1.99
N ALA A 211 12.99 4.17 -1.85
CA ALA A 211 12.42 4.85 -0.70
C ALA A 211 11.84 3.91 0.38
N GLY A 212 11.58 2.64 0.04
CA GLY A 212 11.00 1.68 0.98
C GLY A 212 9.96 0.77 0.33
N CYS A 213 9.00 0.32 1.12
CA CYS A 213 7.92 -0.54 0.62
C CYS A 213 6.52 -0.02 1.00
N ILE A 214 5.54 -0.38 0.17
CA ILE A 214 4.11 -0.23 0.47
C ILE A 214 3.48 -1.60 0.22
N THR A 215 3.39 -2.46 1.25
CA THR A 215 3.10 -3.87 1.06
C THR A 215 1.95 -4.40 1.90
N ALA A 216 1.30 -5.44 1.39
CA ALA A 216 0.21 -6.12 2.07
C ALA A 216 0.70 -6.97 3.26
N ALA A 217 1.86 -7.65 3.12
CA ALA A 217 2.38 -8.51 4.19
C ALA A 217 2.79 -7.71 5.43
N ALA A 218 3.07 -6.40 5.30
CA ALA A 218 3.33 -5.54 6.45
C ALA A 218 2.20 -5.56 7.51
N ASN A 219 0.98 -5.95 7.15
CA ASN A 219 -0.10 -6.16 8.14
C ASN A 219 0.22 -7.23 9.19
N VAL A 220 1.15 -8.12 8.90
CA VAL A 220 1.56 -9.22 9.82
C VAL A 220 3.08 -9.31 10.01
N CYS A 221 3.89 -8.53 9.31
CA CYS A 221 5.35 -8.60 9.44
C CYS A 221 6.03 -7.23 9.43
N SER A 222 5.33 -6.16 9.85
CA SER A 222 5.85 -4.79 9.86
C SER A 222 7.15 -4.64 10.63
N SER A 223 7.27 -5.25 11.80
CA SER A 223 8.49 -5.24 12.62
C SER A 223 9.68 -5.90 11.92
N LEU A 224 9.45 -6.99 11.19
CA LEU A 224 10.48 -7.67 10.38
C LEU A 224 10.89 -6.81 9.19
N SER A 225 9.93 -6.22 8.47
CA SER A 225 10.22 -5.27 7.38
C SER A 225 11.00 -4.07 7.87
N ALA A 226 10.70 -3.57 9.09
CA ALA A 226 11.45 -2.50 9.73
C ALA A 226 12.90 -2.91 10.11
N GLN A 227 13.14 -4.18 10.42
CA GLN A 227 14.51 -4.70 10.61
C GLN A 227 15.28 -4.66 9.29
N VAL A 228 14.68 -5.10 8.17
CA VAL A 228 15.28 -4.97 6.84
C VAL A 228 15.60 -3.51 6.54
N TRP A 229 14.64 -2.61 6.75
CA TRP A 229 14.81 -1.17 6.52
C TRP A 229 15.99 -0.58 7.31
N ARG A 230 16.09 -0.89 8.59
CA ARG A 230 17.17 -0.34 9.44
C ARG A 230 18.55 -0.92 9.14
N ASN A 231 18.60 -2.17 8.70
CA ASN A 231 19.83 -2.96 8.52
C ASN A 231 20.12 -3.34 7.07
N TRP A 232 19.53 -2.66 6.10
CA TRP A 232 19.54 -3.04 4.68
C TRP A 232 20.96 -3.29 4.10
N ASN A 233 21.99 -2.63 4.66
CA ASN A 233 23.38 -2.67 4.19
C ASN A 233 24.31 -3.64 4.94
N ASN A 234 23.76 -4.47 5.84
CA ASN A 234 24.55 -5.42 6.64
C ASN A 234 23.93 -6.82 6.65
N GLN A 235 24.59 -7.78 7.33
CA GLN A 235 24.16 -9.18 7.39
C GLN A 235 22.80 -9.34 8.09
N ALA A 236 22.57 -8.62 9.18
CA ALA A 236 21.28 -8.69 9.89
C ALA A 236 20.11 -8.30 9.00
N GLY A 237 20.31 -7.34 8.08
CA GLY A 237 19.32 -6.98 7.07
C GLY A 237 19.13 -8.08 6.01
N ALA A 238 20.18 -8.79 5.63
CA ALA A 238 20.08 -9.92 4.71
C ALA A 238 19.29 -11.09 5.33
N ASP A 239 19.57 -11.41 6.59
CA ASP A 239 18.88 -12.48 7.33
C ASP A 239 17.40 -12.14 7.54
N ALA A 240 17.11 -10.89 7.91
CA ALA A 240 15.74 -10.39 8.04
C ALA A 240 15.00 -10.43 6.69
N GLN A 241 15.67 -10.09 5.57
CA GLN A 241 15.09 -10.17 4.23
C GLN A 241 14.76 -11.60 3.83
N ALA A 242 15.63 -12.56 4.13
CA ALA A 242 15.36 -13.96 3.84
C ALA A 242 14.09 -14.46 4.56
N THR A 243 13.95 -14.12 5.85
CA THR A 243 12.75 -14.45 6.64
C THR A 243 11.52 -13.71 6.10
N LEU A 244 11.65 -12.43 5.74
CA LEU A 244 10.54 -11.62 5.16
C LEU A 244 10.03 -12.24 3.85
N THR A 245 10.95 -12.71 3.00
CA THR A 245 10.60 -13.40 1.75
C THR A 245 9.87 -14.71 2.02
N ALA A 246 10.29 -15.50 3.01
CA ALA A 246 9.62 -16.72 3.42
C ALA A 246 8.19 -16.45 3.94
N VAL A 247 8.01 -15.44 4.78
CA VAL A 247 6.69 -15.00 5.27
C VAL A 247 5.79 -14.56 4.11
N ARG A 248 6.31 -13.78 3.17
CA ARG A 248 5.56 -13.37 1.97
C ARG A 248 5.10 -14.58 1.17
N ASN A 249 5.99 -15.55 0.93
CA ASN A 249 5.66 -16.77 0.20
C ASN A 249 4.59 -17.58 0.92
N ALA A 250 4.67 -17.70 2.25
CA ALA A 250 3.66 -18.40 3.05
C ALA A 250 2.27 -17.75 2.89
N VAL A 251 2.18 -16.43 2.97
CA VAL A 251 0.91 -15.69 2.81
C VAL A 251 0.33 -15.85 1.40
N THR A 252 1.18 -15.95 0.37
CA THR A 252 0.72 -16.08 -1.03
C THR A 252 0.42 -17.50 -1.47
N THR A 253 0.51 -18.51 -0.57
CA THR A 253 -0.03 -19.87 -0.84
C THR A 253 -1.55 -19.89 -0.97
N VAL A 254 -2.22 -18.81 -0.58
CA VAL A 254 -3.66 -18.56 -0.69
C VAL A 254 -3.90 -17.16 -1.27
N ALA A 255 -5.17 -16.80 -1.51
CA ALA A 255 -5.52 -15.42 -1.86
C ALA A 255 -5.05 -14.46 -0.75
N PRO A 256 -4.26 -13.41 -1.06
CA PRO A 256 -3.55 -12.63 -0.05
C PRO A 256 -4.46 -11.90 0.96
N ILE A 257 -5.56 -11.29 0.52
CA ILE A 257 -6.45 -10.53 1.42
C ILE A 257 -7.11 -11.46 2.45
N PRO A 258 -7.79 -12.56 2.06
CA PRO A 258 -8.33 -13.52 3.03
C PRO A 258 -7.26 -14.13 3.94
N GLY A 259 -6.07 -14.43 3.40
CA GLY A 259 -4.95 -15.00 4.17
C GLY A 259 -4.46 -14.06 5.25
N LEU A 260 -4.22 -12.80 4.91
CA LEU A 260 -3.79 -11.78 5.87
C LEU A 260 -4.85 -11.52 6.94
N LYS A 261 -6.13 -11.42 6.56
CA LYS A 261 -7.24 -11.27 7.50
C LYS A 261 -7.33 -12.47 8.46
N ALA A 262 -7.12 -13.70 7.99
CA ALA A 262 -7.08 -14.89 8.83
C ALA A 262 -5.90 -14.86 9.82
N LEU A 263 -4.71 -14.39 9.41
CA LEU A 263 -3.56 -14.22 10.31
C LEU A 263 -3.80 -13.15 11.36
N VAL A 264 -4.41 -12.02 10.99
CA VAL A 264 -4.78 -10.97 11.94
C VAL A 264 -5.86 -11.47 12.90
N ALA A 265 -6.88 -12.20 12.41
CA ALA A 265 -7.89 -12.84 13.26
C ALA A 265 -7.27 -13.77 14.31
N ARG A 266 -6.30 -14.60 13.89
CA ARG A 266 -5.56 -15.50 14.80
C ARG A 266 -4.76 -14.72 15.84
N ASN A 267 -4.07 -13.65 15.44
CA ASN A 267 -3.26 -12.84 16.36
C ASN A 267 -4.08 -12.05 17.36
N THR A 268 -5.24 -11.54 16.93
CA THR A 268 -6.12 -10.71 17.79
C THR A 268 -7.13 -11.52 18.59
N GLY A 269 -7.36 -12.80 18.25
CA GLY A 269 -8.44 -13.60 18.80
C GLY A 269 -9.84 -13.18 18.33
N ASP A 270 -9.95 -12.27 17.35
CA ASP A 270 -11.24 -11.77 16.86
C ASP A 270 -11.54 -12.33 15.46
N ALA A 271 -12.41 -13.33 15.42
CA ALA A 271 -12.79 -14.02 14.19
C ALA A 271 -13.45 -13.09 13.14
N ARG A 272 -14.03 -11.96 13.54
CA ARG A 272 -14.66 -10.99 12.62
C ARG A 272 -13.66 -10.35 11.66
N TRP A 273 -12.35 -10.43 11.92
CA TRP A 273 -11.33 -10.05 10.94
C TRP A 273 -11.42 -10.86 9.66
N THR A 274 -12.02 -12.06 9.67
CA THR A 274 -12.21 -12.87 8.46
C THR A 274 -13.37 -12.41 7.58
N ASN A 275 -14.13 -11.40 7.98
CA ASN A 275 -15.22 -10.86 7.16
C ASN A 275 -14.64 -10.09 5.96
N LEU A 276 -15.22 -10.36 4.78
CA LEU A 276 -14.79 -9.86 3.48
C LEU A 276 -16.00 -9.49 2.65
N ARG A 277 -15.88 -8.44 1.84
CA ARG A 277 -16.92 -8.16 0.83
C ARG A 277 -16.73 -9.04 -0.41
N PRO A 278 -17.82 -9.59 -0.99
CA PRO A 278 -17.75 -10.19 -2.31
C PRO A 278 -17.16 -9.22 -3.34
N PRO A 279 -16.37 -9.72 -4.31
CA PRO A 279 -16.19 -11.12 -4.68
C PRO A 279 -15.14 -11.90 -3.86
N HIS A 280 -14.53 -11.29 -2.84
CA HIS A 280 -13.63 -12.03 -1.95
C HIS A 280 -14.40 -13.03 -1.10
N LEU A 281 -13.79 -14.20 -0.89
CA LEU A 281 -14.33 -15.27 -0.06
C LEU A 281 -13.38 -15.61 1.10
N LYS A 282 -13.94 -16.02 2.22
CA LYS A 282 -13.16 -16.58 3.33
C LYS A 282 -12.40 -17.82 2.85
N LEU A 283 -11.24 -18.07 3.44
CA LEU A 283 -10.49 -19.31 3.17
C LEU A 283 -11.29 -20.53 3.64
N THR A 284 -11.13 -21.64 2.92
CA THR A 284 -11.58 -22.93 3.45
C THR A 284 -10.71 -23.32 4.65
N PRO A 285 -11.22 -24.17 5.58
CA PRO A 285 -10.41 -24.65 6.72
C PRO A 285 -9.08 -25.26 6.31
N GLU A 286 -9.05 -26.02 5.21
CA GLU A 286 -7.85 -26.69 4.70
C GLU A 286 -6.85 -25.69 4.14
N ALA A 287 -7.29 -24.70 3.38
CA ALA A 287 -6.45 -23.63 2.84
C ALA A 287 -5.86 -22.77 3.98
N GLN A 288 -6.69 -22.45 4.98
CA GLN A 288 -6.26 -21.71 6.16
C GLN A 288 -5.21 -22.50 6.96
N ALA A 289 -5.43 -23.80 7.21
CA ALA A 289 -4.49 -24.64 7.94
C ALA A 289 -3.14 -24.75 7.22
N ARG A 290 -3.13 -24.95 5.88
CA ARG A 290 -1.89 -24.98 5.10
C ARG A 290 -1.12 -23.67 5.20
N MET A 291 -1.82 -22.53 5.04
CA MET A 291 -1.19 -21.20 5.12
C MET A 291 -0.64 -20.94 6.53
N PHE A 292 -1.38 -21.30 7.58
CA PHE A 292 -0.90 -21.17 8.96
C PHE A 292 0.35 -22.02 9.21
N ALA A 293 0.36 -23.26 8.78
CA ALA A 293 1.55 -24.14 8.90
C ALA A 293 2.78 -23.55 8.17
N ALA A 294 2.58 -23.02 6.95
CA ALA A 294 3.66 -22.37 6.19
C ALA A 294 4.15 -21.09 6.89
N PHE A 295 3.25 -20.31 7.45
CA PHE A 295 3.60 -19.09 8.20
C PHE A 295 4.35 -19.43 9.50
N ASP A 296 3.90 -20.42 10.26
CA ASP A 296 4.52 -20.85 11.52
C ASP A 296 5.92 -21.42 11.28
N ALA A 297 6.14 -22.11 10.16
CA ALA A 297 7.46 -22.60 9.75
C ALA A 297 8.49 -21.46 9.50
N CYS A 298 8.04 -20.23 9.25
CA CYS A 298 8.94 -19.06 9.14
C CYS A 298 9.50 -18.60 10.48
N GLY A 299 9.01 -19.12 11.61
CA GLY A 299 9.46 -18.76 12.96
C GLY A 299 9.14 -17.33 13.41
N LEU A 300 8.32 -16.58 12.64
CA LEU A 300 7.93 -15.23 12.98
C LEU A 300 6.86 -15.22 14.09
N LYS A 301 7.16 -14.54 15.19
CA LYS A 301 6.17 -14.24 16.24
C LYS A 301 5.63 -12.84 16.03
N LEU A 302 4.31 -12.72 15.90
CA LEU A 302 3.66 -11.42 15.82
C LEU A 302 3.69 -10.73 17.19
N PRO A 303 3.91 -9.41 17.26
CA PRO A 303 3.69 -8.66 18.49
C PRO A 303 2.25 -8.85 18.98
N ALA A 304 2.07 -8.75 20.31
CA ALA A 304 0.73 -8.84 20.90
C ALA A 304 -0.22 -7.83 20.21
N ALA A 305 -1.44 -8.25 19.97
CA ALA A 305 -2.49 -7.36 19.49
C ALA A 305 -2.80 -6.29 20.55
N ALA A 306 -3.09 -5.07 20.10
CA ALA A 306 -3.50 -3.98 20.98
C ALA A 306 -4.97 -4.10 21.39
#